data_d79df25b17c9a96c6876563dbc00413a
#
_entry.id   d79df25b17c9a96c6876563dbc00413a
#
_cell.length_a   1.000
_cell.length_b   1.000
_cell.length_c   1.000
_cell.angle_alpha   90.00
_cell.angle_beta   90.00
_cell.angle_gamma   90.00
#
_symmetry.space_group_name_H-M   'P 1'
#
loop_
_entity.id
_entity.type
_entity.pdbx_description
1 polymer ?
#
loop_
_entity_poly.entity_id
_entity_poly.type
_entity_poly.pdbx_seq_one_letter_code
_entity_poly.pdbx_strand_id
1 'polypeptide(L)'
;MAKTILIVEDNDLNMKLFNDLLQAHGYETMQTMDGRDVLQLARENRPDLIIMDIQLPEISGLEVTKMLKADDELKDIPVIAVTA
;
A
#
# COMPACT_ATOMS: atom_id res chain seq x y z
N MET A 1 3.97 17.63 -9.68
CA MET A 1 2.83 16.87 -9.18
C MET A 1 3.25 16.02 -8.00
N ALA A 2 2.39 15.91 -7.00
CA ALA A 2 2.69 15.11 -5.84
C ALA A 2 2.69 13.63 -6.19
N LYS A 3 3.59 12.86 -5.58
CA LYS A 3 3.58 11.41 -5.70
C LYS A 3 2.51 10.81 -4.82
N THR A 4 1.90 9.73 -5.27
CA THR A 4 0.83 9.03 -4.58
C THR A 4 1.35 7.75 -3.93
N ILE A 5 1.03 7.56 -2.67
CA ILE A 5 1.44 6.40 -1.90
C ILE A 5 0.19 5.66 -1.43
N LEU A 6 0.11 4.38 -1.75
CA LEU A 6 -0.94 3.50 -1.24
C LEU A 6 -0.48 2.87 0.07
N ILE A 7 -1.24 3.08 1.13
CA ILE A 7 -0.96 2.53 2.45
C ILE A 7 -1.92 1.37 2.70
N VAL A 8 -1.37 0.20 2.96
CA VAL A 8 -2.12 -1.02 3.26
C VAL A 8 -1.84 -1.42 4.70
N GLU A 9 -2.78 -1.12 5.59
CA GLU A 9 -2.59 -1.29 7.03
C GLU A 9 -3.96 -1.51 7.69
N ASP A 10 -4.08 -2.52 8.54
CA ASP A 10 -5.34 -2.83 9.21
C ASP A 10 -5.52 -2.17 10.58
N ASN A 11 -4.47 -1.58 11.12
CA ASN A 11 -4.52 -0.89 12.41
C ASN A 11 -4.79 0.60 12.19
N ASP A 12 -5.88 1.11 12.77
CA ASP A 12 -6.30 2.50 12.57
C ASP A 12 -5.24 3.50 13.03
N LEU A 13 -4.58 3.25 14.15
CA LEU A 13 -3.56 4.15 14.65
C LEU A 13 -2.35 4.20 13.72
N ASN A 14 -1.88 3.03 13.29
CA ASN A 14 -0.76 2.97 12.35
C ASN A 14 -1.10 3.63 11.02
N MET A 15 -2.31 3.42 10.52
CA MET A 15 -2.79 4.06 9.29
C MET A 15 -2.73 5.58 9.43
N LYS A 16 -3.23 6.10 10.55
CA LYS A 16 -3.21 7.54 10.80
C LYS A 16 -1.78 8.07 10.87
N LEU A 17 -0.89 7.38 11.55
CA LEU A 17 0.50 7.80 11.68
C LEU A 17 1.20 7.86 10.32
N PHE A 18 1.07 6.83 9.50
CA PHE A 18 1.63 6.82 8.15
C PHE A 18 1.03 7.93 7.29
N ASN A 19 -0.28 8.07 7.34
CA ASN A 19 -0.98 9.06 6.52
C ASN A 19 -0.52 10.48 6.89
N ASP A 20 -0.50 10.80 8.17
CA ASP A 20 -0.12 12.14 8.63
C ASP A 20 1.34 12.46 8.29
N LEU A 21 2.23 11.49 8.49
CA LEU A 21 3.64 11.66 8.18
C LEU A 21 3.87 11.90 6.69
N LEU A 22 3.25 11.10 5.84
CA LEU A 22 3.43 11.21 4.41
C LEU A 22 2.83 12.50 3.85
N GLN A 23 1.67 12.90 4.33
CA GLN A 23 1.05 14.14 3.90
C GLN A 23 1.88 15.35 4.35
N ALA A 24 2.50 15.28 5.53
CA ALA A 24 3.39 16.34 6.00
C ALA A 24 4.61 16.52 5.10
N HIS A 25 5.01 15.46 4.38
CA HIS A 25 6.12 15.51 3.43
C HIS A 25 5.67 15.79 2.00
N GLY A 26 4.41 16.15 1.80
CA GLY A 26 3.90 16.57 0.50
C GLY A 26 3.42 15.45 -0.42
N TYR A 27 3.25 14.22 0.10
CA TYR A 27 2.71 13.11 -0.69
C TYR A 27 1.20 13.06 -0.62
N GLU A 28 0.58 12.59 -1.70
CA GLU A 28 -0.81 12.21 -1.69
C GLU A 28 -0.91 10.76 -1.22
N THR A 29 -1.94 10.45 -0.45
CA THR A 29 -2.10 9.12 0.11
C THR A 29 -3.44 8.50 -0.27
N MET A 30 -3.40 7.17 -0.45
CA MET A 30 -4.58 6.33 -0.57
C MET A 30 -4.49 5.29 0.53
N GLN A 31 -5.61 4.84 1.05
CA GLN A 31 -5.66 3.93 2.18
C GLN A 31 -6.54 2.74 1.89
N THR A 32 -6.10 1.56 2.31
CA THR A 32 -6.97 0.40 2.41
C THR A 32 -6.58 -0.42 3.63
N MET A 33 -7.57 -1.03 4.26
CA MET A 33 -7.35 -1.94 5.40
C MET A 33 -7.38 -3.40 4.96
N ASP A 34 -7.67 -3.68 3.70
CA ASP A 34 -7.85 -5.01 3.17
C ASP A 34 -6.89 -5.29 2.02
N GLY A 35 -6.01 -6.28 2.21
CA GLY A 35 -5.04 -6.67 1.18
C GLY A 35 -5.69 -7.16 -0.11
N ARG A 36 -6.94 -7.63 -0.06
CA ARG A 36 -7.65 -8.11 -1.24
C ARG A 36 -7.98 -6.99 -2.23
N ASP A 37 -8.04 -5.75 -1.77
CA ASP A 37 -8.35 -4.60 -2.63
C ASP A 37 -7.13 -3.99 -3.29
N VAL A 38 -5.93 -4.40 -2.91
CA VAL A 38 -4.69 -3.73 -3.31
C VAL A 38 -4.46 -3.78 -4.81
N LEU A 39 -4.64 -4.94 -5.45
CA LEU A 39 -4.39 -5.06 -6.88
C LEU A 39 -5.32 -4.16 -7.69
N GLN A 40 -6.61 -4.15 -7.32
CA GLN A 40 -7.57 -3.30 -8.01
C GLN A 40 -7.24 -1.82 -7.83
N LEU A 41 -6.97 -1.39 -6.59
CA LEU A 41 -6.61 -0.01 -6.30
C LEU A 41 -5.35 0.41 -7.04
N ALA A 42 -4.36 -0.47 -7.10
CA ALA A 42 -3.12 -0.19 -7.80
C ALA A 42 -3.34 -0.04 -9.31
N ARG A 43 -4.19 -0.87 -9.90
CA ARG A 43 -4.50 -0.77 -11.33
C ARG A 43 -5.25 0.52 -11.65
N GLU A 44 -6.20 0.90 -10.82
CA GLU A 44 -7.03 2.08 -11.05
C GLU A 44 -6.26 3.38 -10.84
N ASN A 45 -5.37 3.42 -9.87
CA ASN A 45 -4.77 4.67 -9.41
C ASN A 45 -3.26 4.77 -9.66
N ARG A 46 -2.60 3.67 -9.99
CA ARG A 46 -1.16 3.65 -10.30
C ARG A 46 -0.31 4.41 -9.28
N PRO A 47 -0.28 3.98 -8.01
CA PRO A 47 0.53 4.66 -7.01
C PRO A 47 2.01 4.57 -7.34
N ASP A 48 2.77 5.53 -6.85
CA ASP A 48 4.22 5.56 -7.04
C ASP A 48 4.94 4.65 -6.05
N LEU A 49 4.29 4.30 -4.95
CA LEU A 49 4.84 3.46 -3.89
C LEU A 49 3.69 2.80 -3.13
N ILE A 50 3.91 1.57 -2.68
CA ILE A 50 2.97 0.87 -1.81
C ILE A 50 3.67 0.57 -0.49
N ILE A 51 3.07 0.99 0.63
CA ILE A 51 3.51 0.60 1.97
C ILE A 51 2.58 -0.53 2.40
N MET A 52 3.15 -1.70 2.64
CA MET A 52 2.40 -2.93 2.87
C MET A 52 2.67 -3.49 4.25
N ASP A 53 1.62 -3.58 5.07
CA ASP A 53 1.68 -4.32 6.32
C ASP A 53 1.72 -5.82 5.99
N ILE A 54 2.65 -6.55 6.61
CA ILE A 54 2.76 -7.99 6.41
C ILE A 54 1.62 -8.72 7.13
N GLN A 55 1.20 -8.22 8.28
CA GLN A 55 0.18 -8.87 9.11
C GLN A 55 -1.21 -8.29 8.83
N LEU A 56 -1.78 -8.69 7.71
CA LEU A 56 -3.14 -8.29 7.36
C LEU A 56 -4.12 -9.41 7.67
N PRO A 57 -5.40 -9.08 8.00
CA PRO A 57 -6.43 -10.11 8.11
C PRO A 57 -6.73 -10.69 6.72
N GLU A 58 -7.26 -11.87 6.66
CA GLU A 58 -7.71 -12.56 5.45
C GLU A 58 -6.58 -12.97 4.51
N ILE A 59 -5.65 -12.09 4.18
CA ILE A 59 -4.55 -12.38 3.27
C ILE A 59 -3.28 -11.70 3.78
N SER A 60 -2.17 -12.44 3.78
CA SER A 60 -0.86 -11.89 4.20
C SER A 60 -0.36 -10.83 3.23
N GLY A 61 0.28 -9.78 3.78
CA GLY A 61 0.94 -8.75 2.95
C GLY A 61 2.00 -9.34 2.04
N LEU A 62 2.67 -10.43 2.45
CA LEU A 62 3.64 -11.12 1.59
C LEU A 62 2.96 -11.76 0.38
N GLU A 63 1.78 -12.34 0.56
CA GLU A 63 1.01 -12.89 -0.55
C GLU A 63 0.59 -11.81 -1.54
N VAL A 64 0.11 -10.68 -1.02
CA VAL A 64 -0.28 -9.54 -1.86
C VAL A 64 0.93 -9.03 -2.64
N THR A 65 2.09 -8.93 -2.00
CA THR A 65 3.32 -8.49 -2.65
C THR A 65 3.71 -9.42 -3.79
N LYS A 66 3.61 -10.74 -3.58
CA LYS A 66 3.87 -11.72 -4.63
C LYS A 66 2.93 -11.54 -5.81
N MET A 67 1.65 -11.29 -5.53
CA MET A 67 0.65 -11.07 -6.58
C MET A 67 0.96 -9.79 -7.39
N LEU A 68 1.37 -8.72 -6.71
CA LEU A 68 1.78 -7.48 -7.37
C LEU A 68 3.00 -7.70 -8.27
N LYS A 69 3.99 -8.43 -7.79
CA LYS A 69 5.23 -8.67 -8.55
C LYS A 69 5.02 -9.66 -9.70
N ALA A 70 3.98 -10.47 -9.66
CA ALA A 70 3.62 -11.37 -10.75
C ALA A 70 2.75 -10.71 -11.82
N ASP A 71 2.26 -9.50 -11.58
CA ASP A 71 1.39 -8.79 -12.50
C ASP A 71 2.23 -7.85 -13.38
N ASP A 72 2.16 -8.04 -14.70
CA ASP A 72 2.98 -7.26 -15.64
C ASP A 72 2.73 -5.76 -15.57
N GLU A 73 1.53 -5.34 -15.20
CA GLU A 73 1.19 -3.92 -15.10
C GLU A 73 1.65 -3.30 -13.77
N LEU A 74 1.79 -4.11 -12.72
CA LEU A 74 2.02 -3.62 -11.36
C LEU A 74 3.40 -3.95 -10.81
N LYS A 75 4.15 -4.86 -11.43
CA LYS A 75 5.41 -5.37 -10.89
C LYS A 75 6.48 -4.29 -10.68
N ASP A 76 6.40 -3.18 -11.40
CA ASP A 76 7.38 -2.10 -11.32
C ASP A 76 7.07 -1.09 -10.21
N ILE A 77 5.90 -1.18 -9.58
CA ILE A 77 5.57 -0.31 -8.44
C ILE A 77 6.37 -0.78 -7.22
N PRO A 78 7.22 0.08 -6.62
CA PRO A 78 7.96 -0.30 -5.42
C PRO A 78 7.03 -0.63 -4.26
N VAL A 79 7.37 -1.65 -3.51
CA VAL A 79 6.61 -2.07 -2.32
C VAL A 79 7.56 -2.12 -1.13
N ILE A 80 7.20 -1.42 -0.07
CA ILE A 80 7.92 -1.48 1.21
C ILE A 80 7.09 -2.29 2.18
N ALA A 81 7.64 -3.41 2.64
CA ALA A 81 6.98 -4.25 3.64
C ALA A 81 7.28 -3.72 5.03
N VAL A 82 6.25 -3.62 5.86
CA VAL A 82 6.37 -3.10 7.23
C VAL A 82 5.87 -4.18 8.18
N THR A 83 6.65 -4.43 9.23
CA THR A 83 6.25 -5.33 10.32
C THR A 83 5.93 -4.49 11.55
N ALA A 84 4.80 -4.81 12.17
CA ALA A 84 4.46 -4.17 13.44
C ALA A 84 5.19 -4.85 14.60
#